data_dbf2f6e555be3a2336bfaf928305de43
#
_entry.id   dbf2f6e555be3a2336bfaf928305de43
#
_cell.length_a   1.000
_cell.length_b   1.000
_cell.length_c   1.000
_cell.angle_alpha   90.00
_cell.angle_beta   90.00
_cell.angle_gamma   90.00
#
_symmetry.space_group_name_H-M   'P 1'
#
loop_
_entity.id
_entity.type
_entity.pdbx_description
1 polymer ?
#
loop_
_entity_poly.entity_id
_entity_poly.type
_entity_poly.pdbx_seq_one_letter_code
_entity_poly.pdbx_strand_id
1 'polypeptide(L)'
;QRQFAANAAHELRTPLALMQVQLDTYNACEHPGNDEAAVETIKMMTEQNERLGKMVKTLLDMSELQTVARDEVIALDALIEEVLTDLESFAARKNIRLVRECESVTMTGSDILIYRLVYNLVENAVKYNIDGGQVTVTCREWDKHIHIMVSDTGKGIPEELRSRIFEPFFRVDKSRSR
;
A
#
# COMPACT_ATOMS: atom_id res chain seq x y z
N GLN A 1 10.81 -15.84 -6.74
CA GLN A 1 11.80 -14.78 -7.03
C GLN A 1 11.84 -14.40 -8.52
N ARG A 2 11.94 -15.35 -9.48
CA ARG A 2 11.98 -15.04 -10.94
C ARG A 2 10.72 -14.31 -11.43
N GLN A 3 9.54 -14.73 -10.97
CA GLN A 3 8.27 -14.11 -11.37
C GLN A 3 8.11 -12.70 -10.79
N PHE A 4 8.61 -12.47 -9.58
CA PHE A 4 8.65 -11.17 -8.95
C PHE A 4 9.54 -10.18 -9.73
N ALA A 5 10.78 -10.59 -10.07
CA ALA A 5 11.69 -9.75 -10.85
C ALA A 5 11.13 -9.43 -12.25
N ALA A 6 10.46 -10.38 -12.89
CA ALA A 6 9.82 -10.18 -14.18
C ALA A 6 8.63 -9.20 -14.10
N ASN A 7 7.78 -9.34 -13.08
CA ASN A 7 6.67 -8.43 -12.83
C ASN A 7 7.17 -7.01 -12.51
N ALA A 8 8.19 -6.89 -11.65
CA ALA A 8 8.80 -5.61 -11.32
C ALA A 8 9.39 -4.93 -12.56
N ALA A 9 10.11 -5.66 -13.41
CA ALA A 9 10.67 -5.12 -14.65
C ALA A 9 9.57 -4.63 -15.62
N HIS A 10 8.45 -5.34 -15.69
CA HIS A 10 7.31 -4.93 -16.51
C HIS A 10 6.63 -3.66 -15.98
N GLU A 11 6.41 -3.59 -14.67
CA GLU A 11 5.78 -2.45 -14.02
C GLU A 11 6.67 -1.20 -14.02
N LEU A 12 8.00 -1.35 -14.00
CA LEU A 12 8.95 -0.24 -14.16
C LEU A 12 9.03 0.26 -15.61
N ARG A 13 8.92 -0.64 -16.60
CA ARG A 13 8.99 -0.27 -18.03
C ARG A 13 7.83 0.63 -18.45
N THR A 14 6.62 0.39 -17.94
CA THR A 14 5.41 1.13 -18.31
C THR A 14 5.52 2.65 -18.00
N PRO A 15 5.84 3.10 -16.77
CA PRO A 15 5.98 4.52 -16.48
C PRO A 15 7.17 5.16 -17.22
N LEU A 16 8.26 4.42 -17.42
CA LEU A 16 9.40 4.91 -18.23
C LEU A 16 9.00 5.15 -19.69
N ALA A 17 8.27 4.22 -20.30
CA ALA A 17 7.77 4.37 -21.66
C ALA A 17 6.79 5.54 -21.79
N LEU A 18 5.91 5.74 -20.80
CA LEU A 18 4.99 6.87 -20.77
C LEU A 18 5.73 8.20 -20.66
N MET A 19 6.75 8.32 -19.81
CA MET A 19 7.58 9.52 -19.73
C MET A 19 8.31 9.80 -21.05
N GLN A 20 8.83 8.76 -21.71
CA GLN A 20 9.48 8.91 -23.00
C GLN A 20 8.52 9.41 -24.07
N VAL A 21 7.32 8.82 -24.19
CA VAL A 21 6.29 9.26 -25.14
C VAL A 21 5.88 10.71 -24.88
N GLN A 22 5.77 11.14 -23.63
CA GLN A 22 5.44 12.54 -23.29
C GLN A 22 6.55 13.51 -23.72
N LEU A 23 7.81 13.15 -23.47
CA LEU A 23 8.97 13.92 -23.94
C LEU A 23 9.02 14.02 -25.46
N ASP A 24 8.83 12.88 -26.15
CA ASP A 24 8.85 12.83 -27.61
C ASP A 24 7.71 13.67 -28.20
N THR A 25 6.52 13.60 -27.60
CA THR A 25 5.36 14.41 -28.01
C THR A 25 5.63 15.89 -27.80
N TYR A 26 6.16 16.27 -26.62
CA TYR A 26 6.51 17.64 -26.33
C TYR A 26 7.57 18.18 -27.33
N ASN A 27 8.62 17.40 -27.60
CA ASN A 27 9.68 17.79 -28.52
C ASN A 27 9.25 17.86 -30.00
N ALA A 28 8.22 17.08 -30.39
CA ALA A 28 7.71 17.07 -31.76
C ALA A 28 6.75 18.22 -32.08
N CYS A 29 6.22 18.89 -31.07
CA CYS A 29 5.33 20.03 -31.26
C CYS A 29 6.14 21.35 -31.33
N GLU A 30 5.77 22.26 -32.21
CA GLU A 30 6.25 23.64 -32.15
C GLU A 30 5.55 24.35 -30.97
N HIS A 31 6.34 24.80 -29.98
CA HIS A 31 5.83 25.46 -28.75
C HIS A 31 6.22 26.95 -28.71
N PRO A 32 5.77 27.80 -29.62
CA PRO A 32 6.06 29.22 -29.50
C PRO A 32 5.28 29.83 -28.34
N GLY A 33 5.89 29.78 -27.14
CA GLY A 33 5.39 30.45 -25.93
C GLY A 33 4.21 29.78 -25.23
N ASN A 34 3.99 28.48 -25.41
CA ASN A 34 2.91 27.76 -24.72
C ASN A 34 3.39 27.10 -23.42
N ASP A 35 3.38 27.87 -22.34
CA ASP A 35 3.75 27.40 -20.99
C ASP A 35 2.81 26.28 -20.47
N GLU A 36 1.54 26.23 -20.93
CA GLU A 36 0.57 25.20 -20.47
C GLU A 36 0.97 23.78 -20.88
N ALA A 37 1.44 23.57 -22.12
CA ALA A 37 1.88 22.25 -22.58
C ALA A 37 3.13 21.77 -21.82
N ALA A 38 4.04 22.68 -21.50
CA ALA A 38 5.22 22.39 -20.67
C ALA A 38 4.81 22.01 -19.25
N VAL A 39 3.91 22.75 -18.63
CA VAL A 39 3.40 22.48 -17.27
C VAL A 39 2.70 21.12 -17.22
N GLU A 40 1.86 20.79 -18.21
CA GLU A 40 1.19 19.48 -18.26
C GLU A 40 2.18 18.33 -18.41
N THR A 41 3.17 18.49 -19.31
CA THR A 41 4.22 17.49 -19.50
C THR A 41 5.02 17.26 -18.22
N ILE A 42 5.45 18.32 -17.54
CA ILE A 42 6.19 18.24 -16.27
C ILE A 42 5.34 17.56 -15.19
N LYS A 43 4.04 17.89 -15.09
CA LYS A 43 3.13 17.27 -14.15
C LYS A 43 3.03 15.75 -14.38
N MET A 44 2.81 15.32 -15.61
CA MET A 44 2.71 13.90 -15.96
C MET A 44 4.02 13.15 -15.68
N MET A 45 5.17 13.76 -15.97
CA MET A 45 6.48 13.19 -15.66
C MET A 45 6.70 13.07 -14.15
N THR A 46 6.28 14.06 -13.38
CA THR A 46 6.36 14.04 -11.91
C THR A 46 5.54 12.89 -11.35
N GLU A 47 4.31 12.70 -11.82
CA GLU A 47 3.44 11.59 -11.41
C GLU A 47 4.06 10.22 -11.72
N GLN A 48 4.68 10.06 -12.90
CA GLN A 48 5.36 8.80 -13.26
C GLN A 48 6.62 8.58 -12.41
N ASN A 49 7.38 9.63 -12.12
CA ASN A 49 8.57 9.54 -11.27
C ASN A 49 8.22 9.17 -9.83
N GLU A 50 7.15 9.73 -9.27
CA GLU A 50 6.64 9.33 -7.95
C GLU A 50 6.21 7.85 -7.93
N ARG A 51 5.57 7.38 -9.01
CA ARG A 51 5.18 5.98 -9.16
C ARG A 51 6.40 5.06 -9.18
N LEU A 52 7.44 5.42 -9.94
CA LEU A 52 8.71 4.70 -9.98
C LEU A 52 9.37 4.66 -8.60
N GLY A 53 9.42 5.78 -7.89
CA GLY A 53 9.98 5.87 -6.56
C GLY A 53 9.28 4.90 -5.57
N LYS A 54 7.95 4.82 -5.62
CA LYS A 54 7.17 3.86 -4.82
C LYS A 54 7.49 2.40 -5.17
N MET A 55 7.68 2.09 -6.46
CA MET A 55 8.04 0.74 -6.90
C MET A 55 9.44 0.34 -6.44
N VAL A 56 10.42 1.24 -6.61
CA VAL A 56 11.80 1.01 -6.13
C VAL A 56 11.82 0.79 -4.62
N LYS A 57 11.09 1.61 -3.87
CA LYS A 57 10.96 1.45 -2.42
C LYS A 57 10.39 0.07 -2.07
N THR A 58 9.31 -0.36 -2.74
CA THR A 58 8.72 -1.69 -2.51
C THR A 58 9.73 -2.81 -2.78
N LEU A 59 10.55 -2.68 -3.84
CA LEU A 59 11.59 -3.66 -4.18
C LEU A 59 12.67 -3.72 -3.09
N LEU A 60 13.11 -2.58 -2.58
CA LEU A 60 14.08 -2.48 -1.49
C LEU A 60 13.51 -3.08 -0.19
N ASP A 61 12.29 -2.70 0.19
CA ASP A 61 11.59 -3.24 1.34
C ASP A 61 11.52 -4.78 1.28
N MET A 62 11.22 -5.36 0.11
CA MET A 62 11.19 -6.81 -0.06
C MET A 62 12.57 -7.47 0.03
N SER A 63 13.64 -6.79 -0.35
CA SER A 63 15.01 -7.28 -0.18
C SER A 63 15.42 -7.31 1.30
N GLU A 64 15.03 -6.28 2.05
CA GLU A 64 15.32 -6.16 3.48
C GLU A 64 14.59 -7.20 4.32
N LEU A 65 13.38 -7.64 3.92
CA LEU A 65 12.61 -8.67 4.62
C LEU A 65 13.37 -9.97 4.91
N GLN A 66 14.42 -10.27 4.15
CA GLN A 66 15.21 -11.49 4.29
C GLN A 66 16.27 -11.40 5.39
N THR A 67 16.67 -10.20 5.80
CA THR A 67 17.77 -9.93 6.72
C THR A 67 17.32 -9.50 8.12
N VAL A 68 16.02 -9.24 8.30
CA VAL A 68 15.48 -8.76 9.59
C VAL A 68 15.44 -9.91 10.62
N ALA A 69 15.98 -9.66 11.82
CA ALA A 69 15.88 -10.57 12.97
C ALA A 69 14.42 -10.85 13.34
N ARG A 70 14.14 -12.04 13.86
CA ARG A 70 12.77 -12.53 14.17
C ARG A 70 12.72 -13.21 15.51
N ASP A 71 13.43 -12.69 16.48
CA ASP A 71 13.65 -13.27 17.82
C ASP A 71 13.13 -12.37 18.95
N GLU A 72 12.44 -11.29 18.62
CA GLU A 72 11.83 -10.38 19.60
C GLU A 72 10.50 -10.94 20.12
N VAL A 73 10.21 -10.72 21.39
CA VAL A 73 8.89 -11.01 21.99
C VAL A 73 8.00 -9.79 21.79
N ILE A 74 6.93 -9.97 21.05
CA ILE A 74 6.03 -8.90 20.61
C ILE A 74 4.70 -9.04 21.36
N ALA A 75 4.28 -7.97 22.06
CA ALA A 75 2.94 -7.83 22.61
C ALA A 75 2.01 -7.28 21.51
N LEU A 76 1.17 -8.15 20.92
CA LEU A 76 0.38 -7.80 19.73
C LEU A 76 -0.72 -6.78 20.00
N ASP A 77 -1.30 -6.81 21.20
CA ASP A 77 -2.31 -5.84 21.62
C ASP A 77 -1.74 -4.41 21.68
N ALA A 78 -0.51 -4.25 22.21
CA ALA A 78 0.18 -2.97 22.27
C ALA A 78 0.61 -2.49 20.87
N LEU A 79 1.16 -3.38 20.05
CA LEU A 79 1.56 -3.07 18.68
C LEU A 79 0.36 -2.62 17.82
N ILE A 80 -0.78 -3.31 17.94
CA ILE A 80 -2.01 -2.95 17.22
C ILE A 80 -2.54 -1.58 17.68
N GLU A 81 -2.48 -1.29 18.99
CA GLU A 81 -2.84 0.02 19.53
C GLU A 81 -1.98 1.15 18.95
N GLU A 82 -0.66 0.93 18.83
CA GLU A 82 0.28 1.87 18.21
C GLU A 82 -0.10 2.14 16.75
N VAL A 83 -0.35 1.09 15.96
CA VAL A 83 -0.78 1.21 14.55
C VAL A 83 -2.09 2.00 14.42
N LEU A 84 -3.07 1.73 15.28
CA LEU A 84 -4.35 2.45 15.24
C LEU A 84 -4.19 3.92 15.61
N THR A 85 -3.32 4.24 16.58
CA THR A 85 -2.99 5.60 16.98
C THR A 85 -2.33 6.36 15.82
N ASP A 86 -1.37 5.76 15.13
CA ASP A 86 -0.68 6.37 13.99
C ASP A 86 -1.62 6.64 12.81
N LEU A 87 -2.65 5.81 12.63
CA LEU A 87 -3.64 5.95 11.56
C LEU A 87 -4.88 6.76 11.95
N GLU A 88 -5.00 7.21 13.21
CA GLU A 88 -6.18 7.93 13.70
C GLU A 88 -6.46 9.21 12.88
N SER A 89 -5.43 10.02 12.64
CA SER A 89 -5.55 11.25 11.85
C SER A 89 -5.97 10.97 10.39
N PHE A 90 -5.54 9.83 9.84
CA PHE A 90 -5.89 9.43 8.49
C PHE A 90 -7.34 8.93 8.41
N ALA A 91 -7.80 8.18 9.40
CA ALA A 91 -9.17 7.70 9.54
C ALA A 91 -10.15 8.86 9.79
N ALA A 92 -9.78 9.82 10.65
CA ALA A 92 -10.60 10.98 10.98
C ALA A 92 -10.95 11.83 9.76
N ARG A 93 -10.05 11.97 8.77
CA ARG A 93 -10.32 12.72 7.53
C ARG A 93 -11.49 12.16 6.70
N LYS A 94 -11.85 10.90 6.92
CA LYS A 94 -12.97 10.21 6.26
C LYS A 94 -14.08 9.83 7.22
N ASN A 95 -14.07 10.37 8.43
CA ASN A 95 -15.01 10.03 9.50
C ASN A 95 -15.04 8.51 9.80
N ILE A 96 -13.94 7.78 9.61
CA ILE A 96 -13.87 6.34 9.82
C ILE A 96 -13.57 6.07 11.29
N ARG A 97 -14.36 5.18 11.88
CA ARG A 97 -14.17 4.71 13.25
C ARG A 97 -13.18 3.54 13.26
N LEU A 98 -12.10 3.67 14.04
CA LEU A 98 -11.20 2.58 14.35
C LEU A 98 -11.64 1.88 15.64
N VAL A 99 -11.72 0.55 15.62
CA VAL A 99 -12.14 -0.29 16.74
C VAL A 99 -11.09 -1.37 16.97
N ARG A 100 -10.66 -1.54 18.22
CA ARG A 100 -9.74 -2.59 18.65
C ARG A 100 -10.48 -3.61 19.51
N GLU A 101 -10.38 -4.88 19.15
CA GLU A 101 -10.93 -6.03 19.90
C GLU A 101 -9.83 -7.09 20.02
N CYS A 102 -8.78 -6.78 20.80
CA CYS A 102 -7.61 -7.64 20.93
C CYS A 102 -7.52 -8.24 22.33
N GLU A 103 -7.23 -9.53 22.38
CA GLU A 103 -6.75 -10.21 23.58
C GLU A 103 -5.27 -9.88 23.79
N SER A 104 -4.78 -10.01 25.03
CA SER A 104 -3.36 -9.87 25.33
C SER A 104 -2.63 -11.13 24.88
N VAL A 105 -2.04 -11.08 23.68
CA VAL A 105 -1.36 -12.20 23.03
C VAL A 105 0.06 -11.78 22.70
N THR A 106 1.03 -12.67 22.95
CA THR A 106 2.42 -12.45 22.59
C THR A 106 2.90 -13.45 21.54
N MET A 107 3.79 -13.03 20.66
CA MET A 107 4.47 -13.91 19.70
C MET A 107 5.96 -13.59 19.62
N THR A 108 6.75 -14.56 19.15
CA THR A 108 8.14 -14.31 18.80
C THR A 108 8.25 -14.02 17.32
N GLY A 109 8.90 -12.92 16.95
CA GLY A 109 8.99 -12.49 15.57
C GLY A 109 9.82 -11.22 15.39
N SER A 110 9.54 -10.46 14.36
CA SER A 110 10.09 -9.13 14.14
C SER A 110 8.99 -8.09 14.35
N ASP A 111 9.17 -7.20 15.31
CA ASP A 111 8.26 -6.11 15.63
C ASP A 111 7.98 -5.24 14.38
N ILE A 112 9.04 -4.80 13.70
CA ILE A 112 8.95 -4.00 12.48
C ILE A 112 8.11 -4.68 11.38
N LEU A 113 8.25 -6.00 11.20
CA LEU A 113 7.52 -6.70 10.15
C LEU A 113 6.04 -6.87 10.48
N ILE A 114 5.73 -7.17 11.74
CA ILE A 114 4.34 -7.29 12.20
C ILE A 114 3.67 -5.91 12.21
N TYR A 115 4.37 -4.88 12.69
CA TYR A 115 3.88 -3.49 12.60
C TYR A 115 3.53 -3.12 11.15
N ARG A 116 4.47 -3.30 10.20
CA ARG A 116 4.24 -3.01 8.77
C ARG A 116 3.08 -3.81 8.19
N LEU A 117 2.93 -5.08 8.58
CA LEU A 117 1.82 -5.93 8.13
C LEU A 117 0.48 -5.35 8.57
N VAL A 118 0.33 -5.08 9.87
CA VAL A 118 -0.91 -4.56 10.45
C VAL A 118 -1.20 -3.16 9.90
N TYR A 119 -0.19 -2.29 9.85
CA TYR A 119 -0.30 -0.93 9.30
C TYR A 119 -0.83 -0.95 7.86
N ASN A 120 -0.25 -1.78 6.98
CA ASN A 120 -0.68 -1.87 5.59
C ASN A 120 -2.13 -2.37 5.45
N LEU A 121 -2.54 -3.33 6.29
CA LEU A 121 -3.91 -3.84 6.28
C LEU A 121 -4.90 -2.77 6.74
N VAL A 122 -4.62 -2.08 7.86
CA VAL A 122 -5.47 -1.02 8.40
C VAL A 122 -5.50 0.19 7.48
N GLU A 123 -4.35 0.62 6.94
CA GLU A 123 -4.28 1.72 5.97
C GLU A 123 -5.15 1.43 4.74
N ASN A 124 -5.08 0.20 4.20
CA ASN A 124 -5.94 -0.21 3.10
C ASN A 124 -7.42 -0.21 3.48
N ALA A 125 -7.77 -0.72 4.65
CA ALA A 125 -9.13 -0.73 5.17
C ALA A 125 -9.70 0.68 5.32
N VAL A 126 -8.90 1.65 5.78
CA VAL A 126 -9.28 3.08 5.83
C VAL A 126 -9.37 3.69 4.43
N LYS A 127 -8.38 3.44 3.58
CA LYS A 127 -8.27 4.02 2.24
C LYS A 127 -9.45 3.66 1.34
N TYR A 128 -9.87 2.40 1.35
CA TYR A 128 -10.92 1.86 0.49
C TYR A 128 -12.30 1.80 1.15
N ASN A 129 -12.40 2.33 2.38
CA ASN A 129 -13.67 2.42 3.10
C ASN A 129 -14.60 3.48 2.48
N ILE A 130 -15.86 3.42 2.92
CA ILE A 130 -16.86 4.47 2.71
C ILE A 130 -16.71 5.57 3.77
N ASP A 131 -17.17 6.77 3.47
CA ASP A 131 -17.20 7.86 4.46
C ASP A 131 -18.15 7.49 5.62
N GLY A 132 -17.73 7.76 6.85
CA GLY A 132 -18.46 7.35 8.05
C GLY A 132 -18.42 5.85 8.34
N GLY A 133 -17.55 5.08 7.69
CA GLY A 133 -17.41 3.65 7.90
C GLY A 133 -16.65 3.26 9.16
N GLN A 134 -16.38 1.97 9.30
CA GLN A 134 -15.65 1.41 10.43
C GLN A 134 -14.56 0.45 9.96
N VAL A 135 -13.45 0.43 10.70
CA VAL A 135 -12.41 -0.61 10.62
C VAL A 135 -12.26 -1.23 11.99
N THR A 136 -12.37 -2.56 12.07
CA THR A 136 -12.21 -3.32 13.30
C THR A 136 -10.99 -4.22 13.18
N VAL A 137 -10.07 -4.13 14.13
CA VAL A 137 -8.91 -5.03 14.24
C VAL A 137 -9.14 -5.95 15.42
N THR A 138 -9.14 -7.27 15.17
CA THR A 138 -9.20 -8.29 16.19
C THR A 138 -7.90 -9.07 16.26
N CYS A 139 -7.46 -9.39 17.46
CA CYS A 139 -6.32 -10.28 17.70
C CYS A 139 -6.68 -11.26 18.81
N ARG A 140 -6.55 -12.55 18.53
CA ARG A 140 -6.83 -13.62 19.51
C ARG A 140 -6.04 -14.88 19.20
N GLU A 141 -5.81 -15.65 20.23
CA GLU A 141 -5.30 -17.02 20.08
C GLU A 141 -6.48 -17.99 19.94
N TRP A 142 -6.45 -18.80 18.86
CA TRP A 142 -7.42 -19.87 18.67
C TRP A 142 -6.74 -21.07 17.99
N ASP A 143 -7.00 -22.26 18.50
CA ASP A 143 -6.41 -23.52 18.01
C ASP A 143 -4.88 -23.47 17.89
N LYS A 144 -4.20 -22.93 18.92
CA LYS A 144 -2.73 -22.74 18.97
C LYS A 144 -2.15 -21.83 17.88
N HIS A 145 -3.01 -21.06 17.22
CA HIS A 145 -2.60 -20.08 16.23
C HIS A 145 -3.05 -18.69 16.64
N ILE A 146 -2.25 -17.71 16.31
CA ILE A 146 -2.60 -16.31 16.52
C ILE A 146 -3.29 -15.81 15.27
N HIS A 147 -4.50 -15.29 15.44
CA HIS A 147 -5.31 -14.73 14.37
C HIS A 147 -5.38 -13.21 14.53
N ILE A 148 -4.84 -12.49 13.54
CA ILE A 148 -5.03 -11.06 13.39
C ILE A 148 -5.99 -10.86 12.22
N MET A 149 -7.11 -10.21 12.45
CA MET A 149 -8.13 -9.95 11.44
C MET A 149 -8.42 -8.45 11.38
N VAL A 150 -8.43 -7.91 10.17
CA VAL A 150 -8.83 -6.53 9.89
C VAL A 150 -10.10 -6.58 9.06
N SER A 151 -11.19 -6.06 9.61
CA SER A 151 -12.50 -6.00 8.95
C SER A 151 -12.87 -4.56 8.67
N ASP A 152 -13.40 -4.29 7.49
CA ASP A 152 -13.84 -2.96 7.08
C ASP A 152 -15.27 -2.99 6.52
N THR A 153 -15.91 -1.81 6.52
CA THR A 153 -17.24 -1.61 5.93
C THR A 153 -17.17 -1.02 4.52
N GLY A 154 -16.02 -1.13 3.86
CA GLY A 154 -15.75 -0.54 2.56
C GLY A 154 -16.41 -1.27 1.40
N LYS A 155 -15.93 -0.94 0.21
CA LYS A 155 -16.50 -1.45 -1.06
C LYS A 155 -16.28 -2.95 -1.29
N GLY A 156 -15.42 -3.56 -0.49
CA GLY A 156 -15.00 -4.94 -0.69
C GLY A 156 -14.15 -5.14 -1.95
N ILE A 157 -13.80 -6.41 -2.18
CA ILE A 157 -13.00 -6.85 -3.33
C ILE A 157 -13.86 -7.83 -4.14
N PRO A 158 -14.07 -7.58 -5.46
CA PRO A 158 -14.76 -8.50 -6.33
C PRO A 158 -14.17 -9.91 -6.24
N GLU A 159 -15.03 -10.92 -6.26
CA GLU A 159 -14.63 -12.31 -6.02
C GLU A 159 -13.57 -12.78 -7.03
N GLU A 160 -13.74 -12.42 -8.28
CA GLU A 160 -12.83 -12.75 -9.39
C GLU A 160 -11.42 -12.14 -9.23
N LEU A 161 -11.26 -11.12 -8.39
CA LEU A 161 -9.97 -10.45 -8.15
C LEU A 161 -9.28 -10.90 -6.86
N ARG A 162 -9.98 -11.63 -5.98
CA ARG A 162 -9.44 -12.02 -4.66
C ARG A 162 -8.18 -12.87 -4.74
N SER A 163 -8.06 -13.73 -5.73
CA SER A 163 -6.86 -14.54 -5.95
C SER A 163 -5.65 -13.71 -6.40
N ARG A 164 -5.89 -12.52 -6.95
CA ARG A 164 -4.87 -11.67 -7.56
C ARG A 164 -4.38 -10.55 -6.65
N ILE A 165 -5.08 -10.23 -5.57
CA ILE A 165 -4.70 -9.13 -4.67
C ILE A 165 -3.34 -9.31 -4.00
N PHE A 166 -2.83 -10.55 -3.95
CA PHE A 166 -1.50 -10.87 -3.43
C PHE A 166 -0.40 -10.87 -4.51
N GLU A 167 -0.77 -10.67 -5.79
CA GLU A 167 0.22 -10.48 -6.84
C GLU A 167 0.95 -9.14 -6.61
N PRO A 168 2.28 -9.11 -6.64
CA PRO A 168 3.03 -7.87 -6.52
C PRO A 168 2.57 -6.85 -7.55
N PHE A 169 2.36 -5.60 -7.12
CA PHE A 169 1.93 -4.46 -7.95
C PHE A 169 0.50 -4.56 -8.51
N PHE A 170 -0.27 -5.60 -8.18
CA PHE A 170 -1.67 -5.70 -8.60
C PHE A 170 -2.52 -4.60 -7.92
N ARG A 171 -3.44 -4.04 -8.68
CA ARG A 171 -4.42 -3.05 -8.20
C ARG A 171 -5.76 -3.31 -8.88
N VAL A 172 -6.86 -3.24 -8.11
CA VAL A 172 -8.23 -3.41 -8.62
C VAL A 172 -8.61 -2.30 -9.59
N ASP A 173 -8.27 -1.05 -9.27
CA ASP A 173 -8.53 0.12 -10.10
C ASP A 173 -7.23 0.68 -10.71
N LYS A 174 -7.04 0.52 -12.01
CA LYS A 174 -5.97 1.19 -12.77
C LYS A 174 -6.28 2.68 -13.04
N SER A 175 -7.52 3.11 -12.87
CA SER A 175 -8.02 4.43 -13.31
C SER A 175 -8.00 5.54 -12.25
N ARG A 176 -7.68 5.24 -10.99
CA ARG A 176 -7.64 6.23 -9.90
C ARG A 176 -6.21 6.64 -9.49
N SER A 177 -5.39 6.97 -10.48
CA SER A 177 -4.17 7.79 -10.29
C SER A 177 -4.46 9.20 -10.77
N ARG A 178 -5.49 9.84 -10.24
CA ARG A 178 -5.73 11.28 -10.42
C ARG A 178 -5.79 11.95 -9.08
#